data_9be9bd59cb15677f84a6e957c2705d5b
#
_entry.id   9be9bd59cb15677f84a6e957c2705d5b
#
_cell.length_a   1.000
_cell.length_b   1.000
_cell.length_c   1.000
_cell.angle_alpha   90.00
_cell.angle_beta   90.00
_cell.angle_gamma   90.00
#
_symmetry.space_group_name_H-M   'P 1'
#
loop_
_entity.id
_entity.type
_entity.pdbx_description
1 polymer ?
#
loop_
_entity_poly.entity_id
_entity_poly.type
_entity_poly.pdbx_seq_one_letter_code
_entity_poly.pdbx_strand_id
1 'polypeptide(L)'
;MKMRSPLLIAAVATLGLGAFVARAEAKKPAAPAAASNGFQTDFLGLLDDVQKKILSLEDAIPQDKFKWRPSPGVRSVSEAFLHIAYGNYGFTKGATGKAPPADVGWGTDHAKWDAKTTDKAEIKKTLEASFDQVRAAMKDVQDADLDKKVNVFGHDMTERAVWMALLGHLNEHMGQEVAYARANNVVPPWSMPKGG
;
A
#
# COMPACT_ATOMS: atom_id res chain seq x y z
N MET A 1 73.92 45.07 49.09
CA MET A 1 72.93 45.89 49.78
C MET A 1 71.53 45.33 49.62
N LYS A 2 70.82 45.00 50.67
CA LYS A 2 69.46 44.41 50.77
C LYS A 2 69.29 42.91 50.45
N MET A 3 69.43 42.15 51.52
CA MET A 3 68.94 40.81 51.80
C MET A 3 67.41 40.71 51.62
N ARG A 4 66.94 39.66 51.03
CA ARG A 4 65.56 39.20 51.18
C ARG A 4 65.53 37.69 51.42
N SER A 5 65.00 37.37 52.59
CA SER A 5 64.85 36.02 53.13
C SER A 5 63.88 35.16 52.31
N PRO A 6 64.05 33.84 52.27
CA PRO A 6 63.09 32.95 51.63
C PRO A 6 62.00 32.58 52.64
N LEU A 7 60.75 32.64 52.20
CA LEU A 7 59.55 32.14 52.92
C LEU A 7 59.36 30.67 52.60
N LEU A 8 59.41 29.85 53.64
CA LEU A 8 58.99 28.44 53.56
C LEU A 8 57.44 28.36 53.44
N ILE A 9 56.95 27.76 52.41
CA ILE A 9 55.54 27.41 52.32
C ILE A 9 55.43 25.89 52.51
N ALA A 10 54.81 25.49 53.60
CA ALA A 10 54.48 24.09 53.89
C ALA A 10 53.31 23.66 53.02
N ALA A 11 53.50 22.60 52.21
CA ALA A 11 52.42 21.97 51.43
C ALA A 11 51.65 21.03 52.33
N VAL A 12 50.36 21.33 52.57
CA VAL A 12 49.41 20.39 53.18
C VAL A 12 48.84 19.52 52.04
N ALA A 13 49.16 18.24 52.07
CA ALA A 13 48.55 17.26 51.18
C ALA A 13 47.18 16.81 51.75
N THR A 14 46.08 17.29 51.15
CA THR A 14 44.75 16.76 51.42
C THR A 14 44.47 15.57 50.49
N LEU A 15 44.41 14.36 51.06
CA LEU A 15 43.89 13.19 50.41
C LEU A 15 42.37 13.35 50.19
N GLY A 16 41.97 13.70 48.98
CA GLY A 16 40.58 13.66 48.56
C GLY A 16 40.16 12.24 48.19
N LEU A 17 39.35 11.63 49.06
CA LEU A 17 38.68 10.36 48.75
C LEU A 17 37.59 10.62 47.70
N GLY A 18 37.91 10.45 46.40
CA GLY A 18 36.97 10.53 45.31
C GLY A 18 36.05 9.32 45.30
N ALA A 19 34.84 9.46 45.83
CA ALA A 19 33.81 8.43 45.61
C ALA A 19 33.38 8.40 44.14
N PHE A 20 33.80 7.42 43.43
CA PHE A 20 33.29 7.12 42.08
C PHE A 20 31.83 6.63 42.19
N VAL A 21 30.88 7.53 42.03
CA VAL A 21 29.48 7.15 41.86
C VAL A 21 29.32 6.63 40.43
N ALA A 22 29.36 5.32 40.26
CA ALA A 22 28.98 4.67 39.03
C ALA A 22 27.50 4.93 38.76
N ARG A 23 27.24 5.89 37.86
CA ARG A 23 25.88 6.15 37.35
C ARG A 23 25.47 4.96 36.49
N ALA A 24 24.66 4.05 37.05
CA ALA A 24 24.04 3.01 36.31
C ALA A 24 23.17 3.65 35.20
N GLU A 25 23.58 3.55 33.95
CA GLU A 25 22.72 3.89 32.82
C GLU A 25 21.49 2.99 32.88
N ALA A 26 20.35 3.58 33.19
CA ALA A 26 19.07 2.90 33.12
C ALA A 26 18.86 2.44 31.67
N LYS A 27 18.91 1.14 31.44
CA LYS A 27 18.61 0.51 30.16
C LYS A 27 17.22 1.00 29.74
N LYS A 28 17.18 1.80 28.67
CA LYS A 28 15.93 2.28 28.06
C LYS A 28 15.01 1.07 27.90
N PRO A 29 13.75 1.10 28.38
CA PRO A 29 12.84 -0.02 28.17
C PRO A 29 12.82 -0.37 26.69
N ALA A 30 12.98 -1.64 26.37
CA ALA A 30 12.80 -2.13 25.01
C ALA A 30 11.40 -1.69 24.57
N ALA A 31 11.30 -1.08 23.39
CA ALA A 31 10.02 -0.80 22.80
C ALA A 31 9.18 -2.07 22.83
N PRO A 32 7.87 -2.01 23.18
CA PRO A 32 7.02 -3.19 23.15
C PRO A 32 7.15 -3.83 21.76
N ALA A 33 7.29 -5.16 21.74
CA ALA A 33 7.29 -5.94 20.52
C ALA A 33 6.12 -5.44 19.66
N ALA A 34 6.39 -5.16 18.36
CA ALA A 34 5.41 -4.62 17.45
C ALA A 34 4.10 -5.39 17.63
N ALA A 35 3.08 -4.71 18.12
CA ALA A 35 1.73 -5.24 18.15
C ALA A 35 1.43 -5.68 16.72
N SER A 36 0.84 -6.87 16.55
CA SER A 36 0.41 -7.35 15.23
C SER A 36 -0.24 -6.19 14.48
N ASN A 37 0.25 -5.87 13.29
CA ASN A 37 -0.22 -4.76 12.48
C ASN A 37 -1.70 -5.01 12.12
N GLY A 38 -2.61 -4.56 12.97
CA GLY A 38 -4.05 -4.81 12.84
C GLY A 38 -4.59 -4.28 11.52
N PHE A 39 -4.12 -3.08 11.13
CA PHE A 39 -4.50 -2.50 9.85
C PHE A 39 -4.06 -3.38 8.66
N GLN A 40 -2.83 -3.89 8.68
CA GLN A 40 -2.33 -4.76 7.62
C GLN A 40 -3.18 -6.03 7.48
N THR A 41 -3.53 -6.65 8.61
CA THR A 41 -4.36 -7.87 8.63
C THR A 41 -5.75 -7.61 8.07
N ASP A 42 -6.41 -6.54 8.54
CA ASP A 42 -7.75 -6.17 8.09
C ASP A 42 -7.76 -5.79 6.61
N PHE A 43 -6.79 -4.99 6.17
CA PHE A 43 -6.64 -4.60 4.77
C PHE A 43 -6.46 -5.81 3.86
N LEU A 44 -5.55 -6.73 4.21
CA LEU A 44 -5.30 -7.93 3.41
C LEU A 44 -6.53 -8.85 3.34
N GLY A 45 -7.28 -8.98 4.42
CA GLY A 45 -8.53 -9.73 4.41
C GLY A 45 -9.58 -9.13 3.47
N LEU A 46 -9.76 -7.80 3.49
CA LEU A 46 -10.66 -7.10 2.57
C LEU A 46 -10.18 -7.14 1.13
N LEU A 47 -8.86 -7.06 0.92
CA LEU A 47 -8.25 -7.19 -0.41
C LEU A 47 -8.48 -8.59 -0.99
N ASP A 48 -8.37 -9.65 -0.18
CA ASP A 48 -8.60 -11.02 -0.59
C ASP A 48 -10.04 -11.22 -1.09
N ASP A 49 -11.00 -10.69 -0.34
CA ASP A 49 -12.42 -10.79 -0.68
C ASP A 49 -12.75 -10.07 -2.00
N VAL A 50 -12.26 -8.84 -2.17
CA VAL A 50 -12.55 -8.06 -3.38
C VAL A 50 -11.81 -8.62 -4.58
N GLN A 51 -10.55 -9.05 -4.44
CA GLN A 51 -9.77 -9.69 -5.51
C GLN A 51 -10.44 -10.97 -6.00
N LYS A 52 -10.85 -11.85 -5.10
CA LYS A 52 -11.56 -13.08 -5.45
C LYS A 52 -12.81 -12.81 -6.28
N LYS A 53 -13.59 -11.79 -5.91
CA LYS A 53 -14.78 -11.39 -6.67
C LYS A 53 -14.42 -10.83 -8.04
N ILE A 54 -13.44 -9.93 -8.13
CA ILE A 54 -13.01 -9.33 -9.41
C ILE A 54 -12.51 -10.42 -10.36
N LEU A 55 -11.61 -11.31 -9.92
CA LEU A 55 -11.07 -12.37 -10.79
C LEU A 55 -12.13 -13.39 -11.17
N SER A 56 -13.03 -13.77 -10.26
CA SER A 56 -14.11 -14.70 -10.60
C SER A 56 -15.13 -14.08 -11.56
N LEU A 57 -15.37 -12.78 -11.50
CA LEU A 57 -16.24 -12.08 -12.45
C LEU A 57 -15.58 -11.96 -13.83
N GLU A 58 -14.30 -11.63 -13.86
CA GLU A 58 -13.50 -11.63 -15.09
C GLU A 58 -13.54 -13.00 -15.76
N ASP A 59 -13.35 -14.09 -15.00
CA ASP A 59 -13.46 -15.45 -15.51
C ASP A 59 -14.84 -15.80 -16.08
N ALA A 60 -15.91 -15.28 -15.47
CA ALA A 60 -17.28 -15.54 -15.89
C ALA A 60 -17.70 -14.79 -17.16
N ILE A 61 -17.10 -13.62 -17.45
CA ILE A 61 -17.45 -12.83 -18.64
C ILE A 61 -16.79 -13.43 -19.87
N PRO A 62 -17.56 -13.79 -20.95
CA PRO A 62 -17.00 -14.31 -22.18
C PRO A 62 -16.12 -13.30 -22.91
N GLN A 63 -15.08 -13.79 -23.62
CA GLN A 63 -14.11 -12.96 -24.35
C GLN A 63 -14.78 -11.99 -25.36
N ASP A 64 -15.85 -12.39 -26.01
CA ASP A 64 -16.57 -11.55 -26.97
C ASP A 64 -17.24 -10.32 -26.34
N LYS A 65 -17.41 -10.30 -25.01
CA LYS A 65 -17.98 -9.19 -24.24
C LYS A 65 -16.95 -8.16 -23.77
N PHE A 66 -15.66 -8.45 -23.87
CA PHE A 66 -14.63 -7.53 -23.37
C PHE A 66 -14.58 -6.17 -24.07
N LYS A 67 -15.06 -6.08 -25.30
CA LYS A 67 -15.21 -4.82 -26.05
C LYS A 67 -16.53 -4.09 -25.78
N TRP A 68 -17.47 -4.72 -25.09
CA TRP A 68 -18.77 -4.13 -24.80
C TRP A 68 -18.65 -2.94 -23.86
N ARG A 69 -19.42 -1.88 -24.13
CA ARG A 69 -19.58 -0.70 -23.27
C ARG A 69 -21.02 -0.22 -23.29
N PRO A 70 -21.53 0.37 -22.21
CA PRO A 70 -22.93 0.79 -22.13
C PRO A 70 -23.25 1.96 -23.08
N SER A 71 -22.27 2.85 -23.36
CA SER A 71 -22.41 3.99 -24.27
C SER A 71 -21.05 4.48 -24.76
N PRO A 72 -21.00 5.26 -25.85
CA PRO A 72 -19.77 5.95 -26.27
C PRO A 72 -19.19 6.80 -25.15
N GLY A 73 -17.86 6.81 -25.00
CA GLY A 73 -17.14 7.59 -23.96
C GLY A 73 -17.10 6.95 -22.58
N VAL A 74 -17.80 5.84 -22.36
CA VAL A 74 -17.72 5.06 -21.12
C VAL A 74 -16.73 3.90 -21.32
N ARG A 75 -15.99 3.51 -20.28
CA ARG A 75 -15.08 2.36 -20.33
C ARG A 75 -15.81 1.09 -20.76
N SER A 76 -15.18 0.30 -21.62
CA SER A 76 -15.62 -1.07 -21.90
C SER A 76 -15.27 -2.00 -20.72
N VAL A 77 -15.74 -3.24 -20.75
CA VAL A 77 -15.38 -4.30 -19.80
C VAL A 77 -13.85 -4.42 -19.69
N SER A 78 -13.13 -4.55 -20.81
CA SER A 78 -11.67 -4.65 -20.78
C SER A 78 -11.01 -3.42 -20.16
N GLU A 79 -11.48 -2.23 -20.53
CA GLU A 79 -10.94 -0.97 -20.02
C GLU A 79 -11.18 -0.79 -18.51
N ALA A 80 -12.33 -1.24 -17.99
CA ALA A 80 -12.62 -1.15 -16.56
C ALA A 80 -11.76 -2.13 -15.73
N PHE A 81 -11.56 -3.37 -16.21
CA PHE A 81 -10.63 -4.29 -15.56
C PHE A 81 -9.18 -3.79 -15.59
N LEU A 82 -8.72 -3.26 -16.71
CA LEU A 82 -7.37 -2.68 -16.80
C LEU A 82 -7.22 -1.44 -15.92
N HIS A 83 -8.30 -0.65 -15.75
CA HIS A 83 -8.32 0.49 -14.85
C HIS A 83 -8.18 0.07 -13.37
N ILE A 84 -8.76 -1.06 -12.98
CA ILE A 84 -8.51 -1.67 -11.66
C ILE A 84 -7.01 -1.91 -11.46
N ALA A 85 -6.36 -2.54 -12.42
CA ALA A 85 -4.92 -2.81 -12.35
C ALA A 85 -4.09 -1.52 -12.34
N TYR A 86 -4.49 -0.52 -13.14
CA TYR A 86 -3.86 0.80 -13.15
C TYR A 86 -3.93 1.46 -11.78
N GLY A 87 -5.10 1.43 -11.15
CA GLY A 87 -5.32 1.97 -9.80
C GLY A 87 -4.48 1.25 -8.75
N ASN A 88 -4.40 -0.09 -8.79
CA ASN A 88 -3.55 -0.86 -7.90
C ASN A 88 -2.10 -0.37 -7.92
N TYR A 89 -1.54 -0.16 -9.10
CA TYR A 89 -0.19 0.38 -9.26
C TYR A 89 -0.08 1.83 -8.77
N GLY A 90 -1.05 2.68 -9.12
CA GLY A 90 -1.06 4.10 -8.78
C GLY A 90 -1.15 4.36 -7.28
N PHE A 91 -2.10 3.72 -6.60
CA PHE A 91 -2.27 3.85 -5.15
C PHE A 91 -1.07 3.25 -4.39
N THR A 92 -0.56 2.10 -4.82
CA THR A 92 0.63 1.49 -4.20
C THR A 92 1.84 2.41 -4.31
N LYS A 93 2.09 2.97 -5.50
CA LYS A 93 3.16 3.96 -5.69
C LYS A 93 2.93 5.21 -4.84
N GLY A 94 1.69 5.69 -4.77
CA GLY A 94 1.33 6.86 -3.97
C GLY A 94 1.58 6.65 -2.49
N ALA A 95 1.21 5.49 -1.95
CA ALA A 95 1.40 5.15 -0.55
C ALA A 95 2.88 4.96 -0.18
N THR A 96 3.64 4.24 -1.00
CA THR A 96 4.97 3.74 -0.64
C THR A 96 6.11 4.37 -1.40
N GLY A 97 5.85 5.13 -2.46
CA GLY A 97 6.86 5.61 -3.41
C GLY A 97 7.40 4.54 -4.36
N LYS A 98 7.05 3.26 -4.19
CA LYS A 98 7.52 2.14 -5.02
C LYS A 98 6.79 2.12 -6.35
N ALA A 99 7.50 2.40 -7.44
CA ALA A 99 6.94 2.29 -8.78
C ALA A 99 6.63 0.83 -9.16
N PRO A 100 5.65 0.59 -10.05
CA PRO A 100 5.46 -0.73 -10.63
C PRO A 100 6.68 -1.15 -11.47
N PRO A 101 6.84 -2.46 -11.76
CA PRO A 101 7.87 -2.95 -12.67
C PRO A 101 7.83 -2.21 -14.02
N ALA A 102 9.00 -1.91 -14.60
CA ALA A 102 9.08 -1.11 -15.83
C ALA A 102 8.44 -1.80 -17.04
N ASP A 103 8.46 -3.13 -17.07
CA ASP A 103 7.92 -3.96 -18.16
C ASP A 103 6.39 -3.98 -18.21
N VAL A 104 5.70 -3.57 -17.14
CA VAL A 104 4.22 -3.47 -17.18
C VAL A 104 3.74 -2.27 -18.00
N GLY A 105 4.62 -1.32 -18.34
CA GLY A 105 4.28 -0.16 -19.15
C GLY A 105 3.34 0.84 -18.49
N TRP A 106 3.26 0.82 -17.15
CA TRP A 106 2.43 1.77 -16.40
C TRP A 106 3.00 3.19 -16.52
N GLY A 107 2.13 4.18 -16.72
CA GLY A 107 2.55 5.56 -16.92
C GLY A 107 1.44 6.55 -16.57
N THR A 108 1.61 7.82 -16.95
CA THR A 108 0.67 8.89 -16.62
C THR A 108 -0.60 8.91 -17.51
N ASP A 109 -0.56 8.27 -18.67
CA ASP A 109 -1.69 8.19 -19.60
C ASP A 109 -2.55 6.95 -19.27
N HIS A 110 -3.48 7.13 -18.34
CA HIS A 110 -4.39 6.06 -17.93
C HIS A 110 -5.33 5.61 -19.07
N ALA A 111 -5.75 6.51 -19.96
CA ALA A 111 -6.65 6.14 -21.06
C ALA A 111 -5.98 5.21 -22.06
N LYS A 112 -4.70 5.48 -22.36
CA LYS A 112 -3.90 4.59 -23.20
C LYS A 112 -3.65 3.24 -22.52
N TRP A 113 -3.41 3.25 -21.20
CA TRP A 113 -3.25 2.02 -20.43
C TRP A 113 -4.54 1.19 -20.43
N ASP A 114 -5.69 1.80 -20.14
CA ASP A 114 -6.99 1.13 -20.10
C ASP A 114 -7.32 0.47 -21.45
N ALA A 115 -6.90 1.07 -22.56
CA ALA A 115 -7.17 0.58 -23.91
C ALA A 115 -6.07 -0.35 -24.50
N LYS A 116 -5.06 -0.76 -23.73
CA LYS A 116 -3.88 -1.45 -24.25
C LYS A 116 -4.16 -2.83 -24.83
N THR A 117 -5.19 -3.52 -24.38
CA THR A 117 -5.59 -4.85 -24.86
C THR A 117 -7.06 -5.13 -24.57
N THR A 118 -7.64 -6.03 -25.34
CA THR A 118 -8.97 -6.62 -25.08
C THR A 118 -8.88 -8.13 -24.89
N ASP A 119 -7.67 -8.68 -24.89
CA ASP A 119 -7.42 -10.10 -24.66
C ASP A 119 -7.63 -10.43 -23.18
N LYS A 120 -8.56 -11.35 -22.92
CA LYS A 120 -8.97 -11.74 -21.57
C LYS A 120 -7.81 -12.32 -20.77
N ALA A 121 -6.98 -13.16 -21.38
CA ALA A 121 -5.87 -13.80 -20.67
C ALA A 121 -4.78 -12.78 -20.29
N GLU A 122 -4.50 -11.80 -21.14
CA GLU A 122 -3.59 -10.70 -20.84
C GLU A 122 -4.14 -9.80 -19.72
N ILE A 123 -5.44 -9.52 -19.74
CA ILE A 123 -6.12 -8.73 -18.72
C ILE A 123 -6.06 -9.45 -17.37
N LYS A 124 -6.39 -10.74 -17.32
CA LYS A 124 -6.30 -11.56 -16.11
C LYS A 124 -4.88 -11.53 -15.52
N LYS A 125 -3.87 -11.80 -16.34
CA LYS A 125 -2.46 -11.73 -15.92
C LYS A 125 -2.09 -10.35 -15.37
N THR A 126 -2.56 -9.28 -16.00
CA THR A 126 -2.31 -7.91 -15.57
C THR A 126 -2.97 -7.62 -14.21
N LEU A 127 -4.21 -8.07 -14.02
CA LEU A 127 -4.92 -7.95 -12.73
C LEU A 127 -4.17 -8.68 -11.62
N GLU A 128 -3.85 -9.97 -11.82
CA GLU A 128 -3.14 -10.80 -10.84
C GLU A 128 -1.82 -10.14 -10.43
N ALA A 129 -0.99 -9.73 -11.39
CA ALA A 129 0.29 -9.07 -11.12
C ALA A 129 0.11 -7.74 -10.34
N SER A 130 -0.94 -6.98 -10.62
CA SER A 130 -1.23 -5.74 -9.91
C SER A 130 -1.64 -5.99 -8.46
N PHE A 131 -2.44 -7.01 -8.19
CA PHE A 131 -2.79 -7.43 -6.83
C PHE A 131 -1.59 -7.95 -6.05
N ASP A 132 -0.70 -8.72 -6.70
CA ASP A 132 0.54 -9.21 -6.09
C ASP A 132 1.43 -8.04 -5.65
N GLN A 133 1.50 -6.97 -6.44
CA GLN A 133 2.24 -5.76 -6.05
C GLN A 133 1.63 -5.08 -4.82
N VAL A 134 0.30 -4.95 -4.75
CA VAL A 134 -0.38 -4.41 -3.56
C VAL A 134 -0.02 -5.22 -2.32
N ARG A 135 -0.11 -6.56 -2.41
CA ARG A 135 0.24 -7.46 -1.30
C ARG A 135 1.69 -7.35 -0.87
N ALA A 136 2.60 -7.33 -1.85
CA ALA A 136 4.03 -7.19 -1.58
C ALA A 136 4.34 -5.85 -0.89
N ALA A 137 3.70 -4.78 -1.32
CA ALA A 137 3.88 -3.47 -0.70
C ALA A 137 3.30 -3.42 0.72
N MET A 138 2.12 -4.01 0.94
CA MET A 138 1.45 -4.01 2.24
C MET A 138 2.25 -4.78 3.31
N LYS A 139 3.02 -5.80 2.94
CA LYS A 139 3.88 -6.54 3.89
C LYS A 139 4.92 -5.67 4.59
N ASP A 140 5.35 -4.59 3.92
CA ASP A 140 6.37 -3.67 4.45
C ASP A 140 5.77 -2.50 5.25
N VAL A 141 4.43 -2.31 5.21
CA VAL A 141 3.74 -1.22 5.91
C VAL A 141 3.77 -1.46 7.42
N GLN A 142 4.17 -0.44 8.18
CA GLN A 142 4.15 -0.45 9.64
C GLN A 142 3.07 0.49 10.16
N ASP A 143 2.46 0.19 11.31
CA ASP A 143 1.43 1.06 11.91
C ASP A 143 1.93 2.50 12.11
N ALA A 144 3.21 2.68 12.41
CA ALA A 144 3.84 4.00 12.56
C ALA A 144 3.91 4.81 11.24
N ASP A 145 3.82 4.14 10.09
CA ASP A 145 3.86 4.78 8.78
C ASP A 145 2.48 5.29 8.34
N LEU A 146 1.42 4.72 8.85
CA LEU A 146 0.05 4.94 8.40
C LEU A 146 -0.43 6.41 8.52
N ASP A 147 0.16 7.18 9.41
CA ASP A 147 -0.17 8.60 9.60
C ASP A 147 0.76 9.55 8.83
N LYS A 148 1.75 9.01 8.09
CA LYS A 148 2.60 9.81 7.19
C LYS A 148 1.76 10.49 6.13
N LYS A 149 2.11 11.75 5.84
CA LYS A 149 1.51 12.51 4.75
C LYS A 149 2.17 12.17 3.43
N VAL A 150 1.36 11.88 2.44
CA VAL A 150 1.75 11.57 1.06
C VAL A 150 0.86 12.35 0.10
N ASN A 151 1.36 12.63 -1.11
CA ASN A 151 0.56 13.23 -2.18
C ASN A 151 0.25 12.18 -3.24
N VAL A 152 -1.04 11.93 -3.46
CA VAL A 152 -1.53 10.95 -4.42
C VAL A 152 -2.53 11.60 -5.35
N PHE A 153 -2.24 11.56 -6.66
CA PHE A 153 -3.07 12.19 -7.69
C PHE A 153 -3.35 13.68 -7.45
N GLY A 154 -2.40 14.39 -6.81
CA GLY A 154 -2.54 15.82 -6.47
C GLY A 154 -3.27 16.11 -5.15
N HIS A 155 -3.64 15.10 -4.39
CA HIS A 155 -4.30 15.23 -3.09
C HIS A 155 -3.38 14.82 -1.94
N ASP A 156 -3.29 15.68 -0.91
CA ASP A 156 -2.59 15.36 0.31
C ASP A 156 -3.46 14.50 1.22
N MET A 157 -2.94 13.35 1.61
CA MET A 157 -3.65 12.41 2.48
C MET A 157 -2.66 11.62 3.35
N THR A 158 -3.16 10.86 4.32
CA THR A 158 -2.31 9.93 5.07
C THR A 158 -2.10 8.65 4.26
N GLU A 159 -1.01 7.93 4.51
CA GLU A 159 -0.79 6.61 3.90
C GLU A 159 -1.98 5.67 4.17
N ARG A 160 -2.51 5.65 5.39
CA ARG A 160 -3.76 4.94 5.74
C ARG A 160 -4.91 5.28 4.81
N ALA A 161 -5.13 6.56 4.55
CA ALA A 161 -6.22 7.01 3.67
C ALA A 161 -6.00 6.55 2.22
N VAL A 162 -4.75 6.46 1.75
CA VAL A 162 -4.43 5.92 0.42
C VAL A 162 -4.84 4.45 0.31
N TRP A 163 -4.49 3.63 1.31
CA TRP A 163 -4.87 2.22 1.32
C TRP A 163 -6.38 2.01 1.40
N MET A 164 -7.07 2.83 2.19
CA MET A 164 -8.55 2.81 2.22
C MET A 164 -9.16 3.26 0.90
N ALA A 165 -8.60 4.29 0.25
CA ALA A 165 -9.04 4.74 -1.07
C ALA A 165 -8.84 3.67 -2.14
N LEU A 166 -7.76 2.89 -2.07
CA LEU A 166 -7.56 1.73 -2.95
C LEU A 166 -8.70 0.71 -2.81
N LEU A 167 -9.08 0.33 -1.59
CA LEU A 167 -10.21 -0.59 -1.39
C LEU A 167 -11.53 0.00 -1.90
N GLY A 168 -11.75 1.31 -1.71
CA GLY A 168 -12.89 2.02 -2.28
C GLY A 168 -12.93 1.93 -3.80
N HIS A 169 -11.82 2.24 -4.46
CA HIS A 169 -11.66 2.16 -5.92
C HIS A 169 -11.90 0.74 -6.46
N LEU A 170 -11.38 -0.30 -5.78
CA LEU A 170 -11.63 -1.68 -6.17
C LEU A 170 -13.12 -2.04 -6.11
N ASN A 171 -13.82 -1.62 -5.05
CA ASN A 171 -15.25 -1.89 -4.89
C ASN A 171 -16.11 -1.08 -5.88
N GLU A 172 -15.73 0.16 -6.19
CA GLU A 172 -16.40 0.99 -7.20
C GLU A 172 -16.37 0.30 -8.56
N HIS A 173 -15.19 -0.11 -9.02
CA HIS A 173 -15.05 -0.76 -10.33
C HIS A 173 -15.54 -2.21 -10.35
N MET A 174 -15.48 -2.93 -9.24
CA MET A 174 -16.17 -4.22 -9.13
C MET A 174 -17.68 -4.05 -9.30
N GLY A 175 -18.27 -3.02 -8.70
CA GLY A 175 -19.69 -2.70 -8.87
C GLY A 175 -20.03 -2.35 -10.32
N GLN A 176 -19.17 -1.60 -11.00
CA GLN A 176 -19.28 -1.30 -12.43
C GLN A 176 -19.26 -2.58 -13.28
N GLU A 177 -18.30 -3.49 -13.04
CA GLU A 177 -18.21 -4.75 -13.77
C GLU A 177 -19.38 -5.69 -13.49
N VAL A 178 -19.92 -5.71 -12.28
CA VAL A 178 -21.16 -6.42 -11.96
C VAL A 178 -22.34 -5.92 -12.81
N ALA A 179 -22.45 -4.59 -12.95
CA ALA A 179 -23.49 -4.01 -13.80
C ALA A 179 -23.29 -4.37 -15.28
N TYR A 180 -22.05 -4.36 -15.77
CA TYR A 180 -21.72 -4.74 -17.15
C TYR A 180 -21.97 -6.22 -17.42
N ALA A 181 -21.58 -7.09 -16.49
CA ALA A 181 -21.85 -8.53 -16.59
C ALA A 181 -23.36 -8.80 -16.71
N ARG A 182 -24.17 -8.21 -15.83
CA ARG A 182 -25.63 -8.37 -15.86
C ARG A 182 -26.26 -7.82 -17.13
N ALA A 183 -25.78 -6.68 -17.63
CA ALA A 183 -26.25 -6.12 -18.91
C ALA A 183 -25.94 -7.05 -20.11
N ASN A 184 -24.94 -7.93 -19.96
CA ASN A 184 -24.57 -8.95 -20.94
C ASN A 184 -25.10 -10.36 -20.60
N ASN A 185 -26.10 -10.48 -19.72
CA ASN A 185 -26.68 -11.73 -19.25
C ASN A 185 -25.70 -12.68 -18.56
N VAL A 186 -24.65 -12.14 -17.94
CA VAL A 186 -23.69 -12.88 -17.12
C VAL A 186 -24.05 -12.70 -15.65
N VAL A 187 -24.34 -13.80 -14.97
CA VAL A 187 -24.61 -13.79 -13.53
C VAL A 187 -23.29 -13.83 -12.78
N PRO A 188 -23.02 -12.87 -11.85
CA PRO A 188 -21.81 -12.93 -11.03
C PRO A 188 -21.75 -14.26 -10.25
N PRO A 189 -20.57 -14.94 -10.19
CA PRO A 189 -20.45 -16.31 -9.64
C PRO A 189 -20.99 -16.44 -8.21
N TRP A 190 -20.83 -15.43 -7.38
CA TRP A 190 -21.32 -15.42 -5.99
C TRP A 190 -22.83 -15.16 -5.86
N SER A 191 -23.51 -14.82 -6.95
CA SER A 191 -24.97 -14.63 -7.03
C SER A 191 -25.70 -15.83 -7.62
N MET A 192 -24.98 -16.85 -8.04
CA MET A 192 -25.57 -18.11 -8.52
C MET A 192 -26.20 -18.86 -7.33
N PRO A 193 -27.36 -19.54 -7.53
CA PRO A 193 -27.88 -20.45 -6.51
C PRO A 193 -26.79 -21.45 -6.13
N LYS A 194 -26.54 -21.64 -4.83
CA LYS A 194 -25.71 -22.74 -4.38
C LYS A 194 -26.42 -24.00 -4.81
N GLY A 195 -25.80 -24.80 -5.67
CA GLY A 195 -26.36 -26.08 -6.12
C GLY A 195 -26.83 -26.88 -4.92
N GLY A 196 -28.06 -27.34 -4.98
CA GLY A 196 -28.64 -28.25 -4.01
C GLY A 196 -27.97 -29.62 -4.06
#